data_c25d0084ce080b28e33c319ca00017c9
#
_entry.id   c25d0084ce080b28e33c319ca00017c9
#
_cell.length_a   1.000
_cell.length_b   1.000
_cell.length_c   1.000
_cell.angle_alpha   90.00
_cell.angle_beta   90.00
_cell.angle_gamma   90.00
#
_symmetry.space_group_name_H-M   'P 1'
#
loop_
_entity.id
_entity.type
_entity.pdbx_description
1 polymer ?
#
loop_
_entity_poly.entity_id
_entity_poly.type
_entity_poly.pdbx_seq_one_letter_code
_entity_poly.pdbx_strand_id
1 'polypeptide(L)'
;LLKKDSANGRLLIWRCTCEMIKERPFTGWGKEGFTAHYMDYQANDFQANPQSRFAMLADNVSHPFNEYLHVCLIGGIPLLILLAGIGLFLLFCYRRNPSWNGKAALLSLISIGLFSFFSYPFSYPFTGIIVLFGCFVLIRQARFRIRVSGRTRTAGAICLAGFAFIILYNQVHRIQAERKWKNISDMALHGKGKEV
;
A
#
# COMPACT_ATOMS: atom_id res chain seq x y z
N LEU A 1 -26.84 -14.18 -3.25
CA LEU A 1 -25.85 -14.77 -4.15
C LEU A 1 -24.63 -13.85 -4.31
N LEU A 2 -24.76 -12.62 -4.81
CA LEU A 2 -23.67 -11.70 -5.10
C LEU A 2 -22.71 -11.41 -3.93
N LYS A 3 -23.19 -11.26 -2.69
CA LYS A 3 -22.34 -11.03 -1.51
C LYS A 3 -21.47 -12.25 -1.16
N LYS A 4 -22.01 -13.44 -1.34
CA LYS A 4 -21.30 -14.70 -1.06
C LYS A 4 -20.19 -14.92 -2.09
N ASP A 5 -20.46 -14.61 -3.34
CA ASP A 5 -19.49 -14.74 -4.43
C ASP A 5 -18.35 -13.76 -4.29
N SER A 6 -18.61 -12.50 -3.91
CA SER A 6 -17.59 -11.51 -3.60
C SER A 6 -16.69 -11.91 -2.42
N ALA A 7 -17.25 -12.49 -1.36
CA ALA A 7 -16.47 -12.98 -0.23
C ALA A 7 -15.62 -14.20 -0.62
N ASN A 8 -16.18 -15.13 -1.37
CA ASN A 8 -15.47 -16.32 -1.86
C ASN A 8 -14.31 -15.93 -2.82
N GLY A 9 -14.53 -14.95 -3.70
CA GLY A 9 -13.47 -14.43 -4.57
C GLY A 9 -12.29 -13.87 -3.77
N ARG A 10 -12.55 -13.12 -2.70
CA ARG A 10 -11.50 -12.64 -1.80
C ARG A 10 -10.75 -13.77 -1.09
N LEU A 11 -11.44 -14.83 -0.68
CA LEU A 11 -10.79 -15.99 -0.06
C LEU A 11 -9.83 -16.69 -1.02
N LEU A 12 -10.20 -16.83 -2.28
CA LEU A 12 -9.29 -17.33 -3.32
C LEU A 12 -8.06 -16.45 -3.47
N ILE A 13 -8.27 -15.14 -3.60
CA ILE A 13 -7.18 -14.17 -3.73
C ILE A 13 -6.22 -14.24 -2.52
N TRP A 14 -6.75 -14.27 -1.30
CA TRP A 14 -5.95 -14.36 -0.09
C TRP A 14 -5.18 -15.67 0.01
N ARG A 15 -5.77 -16.79 -0.40
CA ARG A 15 -5.11 -18.09 -0.45
C ARG A 15 -3.90 -18.06 -1.38
N CYS A 16 -4.08 -17.64 -2.63
CA CYS A 16 -2.98 -17.50 -3.59
C CYS A 16 -1.92 -16.52 -3.09
N THR A 17 -2.34 -15.39 -2.50
CA THR A 17 -1.42 -14.40 -1.90
C THR A 17 -0.60 -14.99 -0.76
N CYS A 18 -1.20 -15.82 0.10
CA CYS A 18 -0.46 -16.49 1.18
C CYS A 18 0.57 -17.48 0.65
N GLU A 19 0.29 -18.21 -0.43
CA GLU A 19 1.29 -19.08 -1.07
C GLU A 19 2.46 -18.26 -1.63
N MET A 20 2.20 -17.12 -2.28
CA MET A 20 3.24 -16.19 -2.71
C MET A 20 4.12 -15.73 -1.55
N ILE A 21 3.51 -15.35 -0.41
CA ILE A 21 4.24 -14.91 0.79
C ILE A 21 5.11 -16.03 1.37
N LYS A 22 4.61 -17.27 1.39
CA LYS A 22 5.38 -18.44 1.88
C LYS A 22 6.64 -18.68 1.07
N GLU A 23 6.62 -18.44 -0.24
CA GLU A 23 7.78 -18.63 -1.09
C GLU A 23 8.87 -17.57 -0.84
N ARG A 24 8.47 -16.31 -0.56
CA ARG A 24 9.42 -15.21 -0.28
C ARG A 24 9.08 -14.46 1.02
N PRO A 25 9.16 -15.10 2.18
CA PRO A 25 8.66 -14.53 3.43
C PRO A 25 9.46 -13.33 3.94
N PHE A 26 10.74 -13.22 3.60
CA PHE A 26 11.63 -12.17 4.12
C PHE A 26 11.86 -11.02 3.16
N THR A 27 11.92 -11.28 1.87
CA THR A 27 12.22 -10.26 0.85
C THR A 27 10.98 -9.74 0.15
N GLY A 28 9.89 -10.53 0.14
CA GLY A 28 8.71 -10.27 -0.67
C GLY A 28 9.00 -10.38 -2.18
N TRP A 29 8.04 -9.90 -2.97
CA TRP A 29 8.06 -9.90 -4.43
C TRP A 29 8.25 -8.51 -5.02
N GLY A 30 8.30 -7.48 -4.18
CA GLY A 30 8.32 -6.08 -4.59
C GLY A 30 6.93 -5.55 -4.98
N LYS A 31 6.90 -4.29 -5.39
CA LYS A 31 5.65 -3.54 -5.63
C LYS A 31 4.77 -4.16 -6.73
N GLU A 32 5.38 -4.61 -7.81
CA GLU A 32 4.68 -5.17 -8.99
C GLU A 32 4.55 -6.70 -8.92
N GLY A 33 5.08 -7.32 -7.85
CA GLY A 33 5.15 -8.78 -7.74
C GLY A 33 3.79 -9.46 -7.74
N PHE A 34 2.77 -8.83 -7.15
CA PHE A 34 1.40 -9.36 -7.16
C PHE A 34 0.84 -9.44 -8.57
N THR A 35 0.85 -8.35 -9.32
CA THR A 35 0.31 -8.30 -10.68
C THR A 35 1.07 -9.17 -11.65
N ALA A 36 2.38 -9.35 -11.45
CA ALA A 36 3.22 -10.16 -12.31
C ALA A 36 3.01 -11.68 -12.13
N HIS A 37 2.71 -12.13 -10.91
CA HIS A 37 2.76 -13.56 -10.58
C HIS A 37 1.44 -14.15 -10.08
N TYR A 38 0.46 -13.32 -9.69
CA TYR A 38 -0.79 -13.79 -9.10
C TYR A 38 -1.51 -14.84 -9.95
N MET A 39 -1.55 -14.66 -11.28
CA MET A 39 -2.24 -15.57 -12.18
C MET A 39 -1.59 -16.97 -12.21
N ASP A 40 -0.28 -17.06 -12.03
CA ASP A 40 0.43 -18.35 -11.99
C ASP A 40 0.03 -19.13 -10.72
N TYR A 41 -0.06 -18.45 -9.57
CA TYR A 41 -0.51 -19.08 -8.32
C TYR A 41 -1.99 -19.46 -8.36
N GLN A 42 -2.84 -18.66 -9.02
CA GLN A 42 -4.23 -19.00 -9.24
C GLN A 42 -4.36 -20.25 -10.14
N ALA A 43 -3.59 -20.33 -11.21
CA ALA A 43 -3.56 -21.49 -12.10
C ALA A 43 -3.10 -22.75 -11.36
N ASN A 44 -2.04 -22.65 -10.55
CA ASN A 44 -1.54 -23.76 -9.73
C ASN A 44 -2.58 -24.22 -8.70
N ASP A 45 -3.33 -23.29 -8.06
CA ASP A 45 -4.41 -23.64 -7.14
C ASP A 45 -5.51 -24.44 -7.82
N PHE A 46 -5.89 -24.09 -9.05
CA PHE A 46 -6.90 -24.82 -9.81
C PHE A 46 -6.39 -26.15 -10.37
N GLN A 47 -5.11 -26.25 -10.73
CA GLN A 47 -4.50 -27.52 -11.09
C GLN A 47 -4.52 -28.51 -9.92
N ALA A 48 -4.21 -28.04 -8.71
CA ALA A 48 -4.26 -28.84 -7.51
C ALA A 48 -5.70 -29.19 -7.08
N ASN A 49 -6.67 -28.37 -7.44
CA ASN A 49 -8.08 -28.50 -7.06
C ASN A 49 -9.01 -28.32 -8.28
N PRO A 50 -9.08 -29.27 -9.23
CA PRO A 50 -9.84 -29.10 -10.48
C PRO A 50 -11.35 -28.87 -10.28
N GLN A 51 -11.90 -29.34 -9.16
CA GLN A 51 -13.32 -29.17 -8.81
C GLN A 51 -13.53 -28.02 -7.82
N SER A 52 -12.62 -27.04 -7.79
CA SER A 52 -12.73 -25.89 -6.89
C SER A 52 -14.00 -25.08 -7.17
N ARG A 53 -14.79 -24.86 -6.12
CA ARG A 53 -15.95 -23.96 -6.18
C ARG A 53 -15.59 -22.51 -6.53
N PHE A 54 -14.31 -22.18 -6.49
CA PHE A 54 -13.80 -20.85 -6.81
C PHE A 54 -13.46 -20.66 -8.29
N ALA A 55 -13.51 -21.72 -9.12
CA ALA A 55 -13.15 -21.65 -10.53
C ALA A 55 -13.98 -20.59 -11.31
N MET A 56 -15.27 -20.48 -10.99
CA MET A 56 -16.16 -19.47 -11.59
C MET A 56 -15.93 -18.04 -11.07
N LEU A 57 -15.07 -17.86 -10.06
CA LEU A 57 -14.73 -16.58 -9.45
C LEU A 57 -13.28 -16.18 -9.80
N ALA A 58 -12.63 -16.93 -10.69
CA ALA A 58 -11.30 -16.62 -11.19
C ALA A 58 -11.33 -15.28 -11.91
N ASP A 59 -10.45 -14.36 -11.49
CA ASP A 59 -10.36 -13.03 -12.09
C ASP A 59 -8.91 -12.54 -12.02
N ASN A 60 -8.54 -11.71 -12.99
CA ASN A 60 -7.26 -11.02 -12.98
C ASN A 60 -7.39 -9.74 -12.16
N VAL A 61 -6.92 -9.80 -10.92
CA VAL A 61 -6.99 -8.69 -9.98
C VAL A 61 -5.63 -8.02 -9.81
N SER A 62 -5.64 -6.72 -9.59
CA SER A 62 -4.42 -5.92 -9.39
C SER A 62 -4.02 -5.75 -7.92
N HIS A 63 -4.89 -6.14 -6.98
CA HIS A 63 -4.66 -5.98 -5.54
C HIS A 63 -5.22 -7.16 -4.75
N PRO A 64 -4.59 -7.53 -3.62
CA PRO A 64 -5.05 -8.64 -2.78
C PRO A 64 -6.26 -8.28 -1.90
N PHE A 65 -6.84 -7.07 -2.00
CA PHE A 65 -7.94 -6.56 -1.16
C PHE A 65 -7.68 -6.66 0.36
N ASN A 66 -6.41 -6.63 0.73
CA ASN A 66 -5.92 -6.61 2.11
C ASN A 66 -4.54 -5.97 2.11
N GLU A 67 -4.41 -4.80 2.71
CA GLU A 67 -3.15 -4.05 2.73
C GLU A 67 -2.05 -4.76 3.52
N TYR A 68 -2.38 -5.53 4.53
CA TYR A 68 -1.37 -6.25 5.31
C TYR A 68 -0.74 -7.37 4.50
N LEU A 69 -1.54 -8.11 3.72
CA LEU A 69 -1.03 -9.07 2.75
C LEU A 69 -0.22 -8.39 1.65
N HIS A 70 -0.68 -7.22 1.18
CA HIS A 70 0.04 -6.44 0.17
C HIS A 70 1.40 -5.97 0.69
N VAL A 71 1.47 -5.48 1.94
CA VAL A 71 2.74 -5.11 2.60
C VAL A 71 3.69 -6.31 2.71
N CYS A 72 3.17 -7.49 3.08
CA CYS A 72 3.96 -8.73 3.08
C CYS A 72 4.46 -9.11 1.69
N LEU A 73 3.66 -8.91 0.65
CA LEU A 73 4.10 -9.16 -0.73
C LEU A 73 5.20 -8.21 -1.17
N ILE A 74 5.16 -6.94 -0.76
CA ILE A 74 6.16 -5.93 -1.16
C ILE A 74 7.50 -6.19 -0.50
N GLY A 75 7.55 -6.41 0.80
CA GLY A 75 8.80 -6.47 1.56
C GLY A 75 8.87 -7.57 2.61
N GLY A 76 8.03 -8.59 2.48
CA GLY A 76 8.00 -9.73 3.39
C GLY A 76 7.45 -9.39 4.78
N ILE A 77 7.58 -10.38 5.66
CA ILE A 77 7.22 -10.26 7.09
C ILE A 77 7.98 -9.12 7.80
N PRO A 78 9.27 -8.84 7.50
CA PRO A 78 9.97 -7.72 8.12
C PRO A 78 9.28 -6.37 7.92
N LEU A 79 8.71 -6.12 6.73
CA LEU A 79 7.99 -4.88 6.47
C LEU A 79 6.68 -4.80 7.26
N LEU A 80 5.99 -5.94 7.44
CA LEU A 80 4.80 -6.01 8.28
C LEU A 80 5.13 -5.76 9.75
N ILE A 81 6.24 -6.32 10.26
CA ILE A 81 6.71 -6.07 11.63
C ILE A 81 7.04 -4.59 11.83
N LEU A 82 7.69 -3.96 10.84
CA LEU A 82 7.97 -2.53 10.88
C LEU A 82 6.67 -1.71 10.95
N LEU A 83 5.68 -2.05 10.13
CA LEU A 83 4.36 -1.39 10.15
C LEU A 83 3.68 -1.54 11.52
N ALA A 84 3.69 -2.74 12.09
CA ALA A 84 3.16 -3.00 13.43
C ALA A 84 3.91 -2.19 14.51
N GLY A 85 5.24 -2.12 14.40
CA GLY A 85 6.09 -1.31 15.27
C GLY A 85 5.74 0.18 15.22
N ILE A 86 5.49 0.71 14.03
CA ILE A 86 4.99 2.09 13.85
C ILE A 86 3.65 2.27 14.56
N GLY A 87 2.70 1.34 14.40
CA GLY A 87 1.41 1.40 15.07
C GLY A 87 1.54 1.41 16.61
N LEU A 88 2.38 0.54 17.17
CA LEU A 88 2.67 0.49 18.60
C LEU A 88 3.34 1.78 19.08
N PHE A 89 4.27 2.34 18.31
CA PHE A 89 4.91 3.61 18.60
C PHE A 89 3.90 4.76 18.64
N LEU A 90 2.96 4.83 17.71
CA LEU A 90 1.91 5.85 17.70
C LEU A 90 0.97 5.71 18.90
N LEU A 91 0.63 4.48 19.30
CA LEU A 91 -0.13 4.22 20.52
C LEU A 91 0.64 4.67 21.77
N PHE A 92 1.95 4.41 21.82
CA PHE A 92 2.82 4.89 22.89
C PHE A 92 2.84 6.44 22.93
N CYS A 93 2.95 7.11 21.77
CA CYS A 93 2.88 8.57 21.68
C CYS A 93 1.59 9.12 22.25
N TYR A 94 0.45 8.51 21.94
CA TYR A 94 -0.84 8.89 22.50
C TYR A 94 -0.89 8.69 24.02
N ARG A 95 -0.44 7.54 24.54
CA ARG A 95 -0.45 7.23 25.96
C ARG A 95 0.43 8.17 26.79
N ARG A 96 1.53 8.67 26.19
CA ARG A 96 2.44 9.60 26.87
C ARG A 96 1.81 10.95 27.18
N ASN A 97 0.93 11.45 26.33
CA ASN A 97 0.22 12.71 26.53
C ASN A 97 -1.18 12.65 25.91
N PRO A 98 -2.15 12.02 26.61
CA PRO A 98 -3.51 11.89 26.10
C PRO A 98 -4.14 13.28 25.93
N SER A 99 -4.73 13.53 24.77
CA SER A 99 -5.45 14.75 24.46
C SER A 99 -6.63 14.45 23.56
N TRP A 100 -7.58 15.38 23.48
CA TRP A 100 -8.75 15.21 22.63
C TRP A 100 -8.37 15.07 21.13
N ASN A 101 -7.46 15.93 20.66
CA ASN A 101 -6.97 15.85 19.27
C ASN A 101 -6.20 14.55 19.00
N GLY A 102 -5.40 14.07 19.97
CA GLY A 102 -4.71 12.78 19.88
C GLY A 102 -5.67 11.61 19.83
N LYS A 103 -6.76 11.66 20.61
CA LYS A 103 -7.81 10.63 20.57
C LYS A 103 -8.48 10.58 19.20
N ALA A 104 -8.83 11.74 18.63
CA ALA A 104 -9.41 11.81 17.29
C ALA A 104 -8.45 11.26 16.21
N ALA A 105 -7.18 11.66 16.26
CA ALA A 105 -6.15 11.17 15.35
C ALA A 105 -5.95 9.65 15.47
N LEU A 106 -5.87 9.12 16.70
CA LEU A 106 -5.71 7.69 16.94
C LEU A 106 -6.91 6.90 16.43
N LEU A 107 -8.13 7.35 16.69
CA LEU A 107 -9.35 6.71 16.21
C LEU A 107 -9.43 6.69 14.68
N SER A 108 -9.03 7.78 14.01
CA SER A 108 -8.95 7.84 12.55
C SER A 108 -7.96 6.82 12.00
N LEU A 109 -6.77 6.70 12.60
CA LEU A 109 -5.77 5.71 12.20
C LEU A 109 -6.23 4.27 12.43
N ILE A 110 -6.88 4.00 13.56
CA ILE A 110 -7.47 2.68 13.84
C ILE A 110 -8.56 2.35 12.82
N SER A 111 -9.43 3.30 12.47
CA SER A 111 -10.49 3.10 11.49
C SER A 111 -9.91 2.75 10.11
N ILE A 112 -8.87 3.48 9.66
CA ILE A 112 -8.17 3.16 8.42
C ILE A 112 -7.50 1.78 8.52
N GLY A 113 -6.86 1.45 9.64
CA GLY A 113 -6.26 0.15 9.88
C GLY A 113 -7.28 -1.00 9.79
N LEU A 114 -8.45 -0.84 10.40
CA LEU A 114 -9.53 -1.84 10.30
C LEU A 114 -10.04 -1.98 8.86
N PHE A 115 -10.23 -0.86 8.16
CA PHE A 115 -10.65 -0.87 6.77
C PHE A 115 -9.62 -1.55 5.84
N SER A 116 -8.34 -1.44 6.17
CA SER A 116 -7.21 -2.05 5.44
C SER A 116 -7.23 -3.60 5.44
N PHE A 117 -7.97 -4.24 6.35
CA PHE A 117 -8.15 -5.69 6.31
C PHE A 117 -9.02 -6.17 5.14
N PHE A 118 -9.90 -5.30 4.63
CA PHE A 118 -10.89 -5.69 3.63
C PHE A 118 -10.82 -4.87 2.35
N SER A 119 -9.83 -3.97 2.25
CA SER A 119 -9.70 -3.04 1.14
C SER A 119 -8.25 -2.61 0.93
N TYR A 120 -8.04 -1.70 -0.01
CA TYR A 120 -6.74 -1.13 -0.38
C TYR A 120 -6.75 0.40 -0.28
N PRO A 121 -6.94 0.97 0.93
CA PRO A 121 -7.11 2.41 1.11
C PRO A 121 -5.88 3.23 0.70
N PHE A 122 -4.68 2.66 0.74
CA PHE A 122 -3.44 3.37 0.35
C PHE A 122 -3.26 3.54 -1.16
N SER A 123 -4.10 2.92 -1.97
CA SER A 123 -4.18 3.25 -3.40
C SER A 123 -4.75 4.66 -3.65
N TYR A 124 -5.41 5.25 -2.65
CA TYR A 124 -5.96 6.60 -2.72
C TYR A 124 -5.06 7.60 -2.00
N PRO A 125 -4.52 8.63 -2.69
CA PRO A 125 -3.60 9.61 -2.09
C PRO A 125 -4.20 10.34 -0.87
N PHE A 126 -5.51 10.55 -0.86
CA PHE A 126 -6.21 11.21 0.24
C PHE A 126 -6.08 10.45 1.57
N THR A 127 -6.15 9.13 1.54
CA THR A 127 -5.96 8.30 2.74
C THR A 127 -4.54 8.47 3.30
N GLY A 128 -3.54 8.52 2.41
CA GLY A 128 -2.15 8.79 2.80
C GLY A 128 -2.00 10.12 3.53
N ILE A 129 -2.67 11.18 3.06
CA ILE A 129 -2.65 12.51 3.70
C ILE A 129 -3.25 12.44 5.11
N ILE A 130 -4.39 11.76 5.29
CA ILE A 130 -5.01 11.59 6.61
C ILE A 130 -4.08 10.83 7.56
N VAL A 131 -3.45 9.76 7.10
CA VAL A 131 -2.50 8.97 7.90
C VAL A 131 -1.31 9.81 8.31
N LEU A 132 -0.68 10.54 7.39
CA LEU A 132 0.44 11.43 7.69
C LEU A 132 0.06 12.51 8.71
N PHE A 133 -1.12 13.13 8.54
CA PHE A 133 -1.62 14.13 9.48
C PHE A 133 -1.87 13.54 10.85
N GLY A 134 -2.50 12.37 10.94
CA GLY A 134 -2.73 11.66 12.21
C GLY A 134 -1.42 11.31 12.92
N CYS A 135 -0.44 10.78 12.19
CA CYS A 135 0.90 10.52 12.72
C CYS A 135 1.56 11.80 13.25
N PHE A 136 1.51 12.88 12.47
CA PHE A 136 2.06 14.17 12.87
C PHE A 136 1.44 14.69 14.19
N VAL A 137 0.12 14.64 14.31
CA VAL A 137 -0.60 15.06 15.53
C VAL A 137 -0.13 14.26 16.73
N LEU A 138 -0.07 12.92 16.64
CA LEU A 138 0.33 12.05 17.75
C LEU A 138 1.78 12.26 18.17
N ILE A 139 2.70 12.33 17.21
CA ILE A 139 4.13 12.53 17.47
C ILE A 139 4.37 13.91 18.10
N ARG A 140 3.75 14.95 17.56
CA ARG A 140 3.87 16.32 18.10
C ARG A 140 3.36 16.41 19.55
N GLN A 141 2.25 15.74 19.85
CA GLN A 141 1.66 15.74 21.19
C GLN A 141 2.49 14.98 22.23
N ALA A 142 3.22 13.96 21.82
CA ALA A 142 4.11 13.19 22.70
C ALA A 142 5.24 14.04 23.31
N ARG A 143 5.45 15.27 22.82
CA ARG A 143 6.42 16.27 23.34
C ARG A 143 7.81 15.65 23.56
N PHE A 144 8.33 14.93 22.56
CA PHE A 144 9.69 14.45 22.63
C PHE A 144 10.65 15.64 22.67
N ARG A 145 11.37 15.82 23.77
CA ARG A 145 12.46 16.80 23.87
C ARG A 145 13.71 16.22 23.22
N ILE A 146 13.78 16.25 21.92
CA ILE A 146 15.01 15.93 21.20
C ILE A 146 15.83 17.22 21.15
N ARG A 147 16.93 17.25 21.91
CA ARG A 147 17.93 18.33 21.77
C ARG A 147 18.69 18.08 20.47
N VAL A 148 18.21 18.65 19.41
CA VAL A 148 18.88 18.59 18.10
C VAL A 148 19.76 19.83 17.98
N SER A 149 21.06 19.61 17.74
CA SER A 149 21.99 20.71 17.45
C SER A 149 21.53 21.47 16.19
N GLY A 150 21.81 22.79 16.12
CA GLY A 150 21.45 23.58 14.95
C GLY A 150 21.91 22.97 13.63
N ARG A 151 23.14 22.42 13.59
CA ARG A 151 23.68 21.72 12.41
C ARG A 151 22.89 20.48 11.99
N THR A 152 22.48 19.64 12.95
CA THR A 152 21.69 18.44 12.65
C THR A 152 20.27 18.79 12.21
N ARG A 153 19.69 19.87 12.71
CA ARG A 153 18.38 20.39 12.27
C ARG A 153 18.42 20.87 10.81
N THR A 154 19.43 21.65 10.44
CA THR A 154 19.59 22.12 9.05
C THR A 154 19.90 20.97 8.10
N ALA A 155 20.77 20.04 8.47
CA ALA A 155 21.06 18.85 7.68
C ALA A 155 19.81 18.00 7.47
N GLY A 156 19.02 17.75 8.52
CA GLY A 156 17.74 17.03 8.41
C GLY A 156 16.73 17.73 7.51
N ALA A 157 16.61 19.06 7.57
CA ALA A 157 15.73 19.82 6.70
C ALA A 157 16.18 19.74 5.21
N ILE A 158 17.48 19.80 4.94
CA ILE A 158 18.02 19.65 3.59
C ILE A 158 17.76 18.23 3.05
N CYS A 159 17.97 17.18 3.86
CA CYS A 159 17.68 15.80 3.47
C CYS A 159 16.19 15.61 3.16
N LEU A 160 15.28 16.15 3.98
CA LEU A 160 13.84 16.08 3.74
C LEU A 160 13.43 16.84 2.48
N ALA A 161 13.99 18.02 2.25
CA ALA A 161 13.74 18.80 1.04
C ALA A 161 14.26 18.06 -0.22
N GLY A 162 15.45 17.47 -0.16
CA GLY A 162 16.01 16.66 -1.24
C GLY A 162 15.15 15.42 -1.53
N PHE A 163 14.69 14.73 -0.50
CA PHE A 163 13.78 13.58 -0.65
C PHE A 163 12.43 13.98 -1.26
N ALA A 164 11.84 15.08 -0.80
CA ALA A 164 10.61 15.63 -1.38
C ALA A 164 10.81 16.03 -2.85
N PHE A 165 11.94 16.63 -3.19
CA PHE A 165 12.30 17.00 -4.57
C PHE A 165 12.41 15.76 -5.47
N ILE A 166 13.05 14.68 -5.00
CA ILE A 166 13.18 13.42 -5.75
C ILE A 166 11.80 12.82 -6.00
N ILE A 167 10.91 12.82 -5.00
CA ILE A 167 9.54 12.33 -5.16
C ILE A 167 8.78 13.14 -6.21
N LEU A 168 8.83 14.48 -6.11
CA LEU A 168 8.17 15.38 -7.07
C LEU A 168 8.72 15.19 -8.49
N TYR A 169 10.02 15.08 -8.63
CA TYR A 169 10.68 14.84 -9.92
C TYR A 169 10.18 13.53 -10.55
N ASN A 170 10.16 12.43 -9.79
CA ASN A 170 9.65 11.14 -10.27
C ASN A 170 8.15 11.22 -10.64
N GLN A 171 7.34 11.95 -9.88
CA GLN A 171 5.92 12.12 -10.20
C GLN A 171 5.70 12.92 -11.49
N VAL A 172 6.48 13.97 -11.72
CA VAL A 172 6.42 14.75 -12.97
C VAL A 172 6.78 13.87 -14.17
N HIS A 173 7.87 13.09 -14.08
CA HIS A 173 8.26 12.15 -15.14
C HIS A 173 7.18 11.10 -15.41
N ARG A 174 6.55 10.57 -14.36
CA ARG A 174 5.45 9.61 -14.50
C ARG A 174 4.26 10.22 -15.23
N ILE A 175 3.84 11.43 -14.84
CA ILE A 175 2.73 12.14 -15.50
C ILE A 175 3.06 12.42 -16.97
N GLN A 176 4.30 12.78 -17.29
CA GLN A 176 4.72 12.99 -18.69
C GLN A 176 4.68 11.69 -19.49
N ALA A 177 5.12 10.57 -18.91
CA ALA A 177 5.05 9.26 -19.55
C ALA A 177 3.60 8.81 -19.80
N GLU A 178 2.72 8.99 -18.81
CA GLU A 178 1.29 8.69 -18.95
C GLU A 178 0.60 9.54 -20.02
N ARG A 179 0.94 10.84 -20.13
CA ARG A 179 0.43 11.71 -21.20
C ARG A 179 0.90 11.26 -22.58
N LYS A 180 2.19 10.93 -22.71
CA LYS A 180 2.74 10.39 -23.97
C LYS A 180 2.05 9.10 -24.37
N TRP A 181 1.88 8.18 -23.42
CA TRP A 181 1.19 6.91 -23.67
C TRP A 181 -0.25 7.13 -24.10
N LYS A 182 -0.98 8.01 -23.44
CA LYS A 182 -2.36 8.36 -23.81
C LYS A 182 -2.44 8.93 -25.23
N ASN A 183 -1.55 9.85 -25.60
CA ASN A 183 -1.51 10.41 -26.94
C ASN A 183 -1.22 9.34 -28.01
N ILE A 184 -0.30 8.41 -27.75
CA ILE A 184 0.00 7.30 -28.65
C ILE A 184 -1.21 6.36 -28.79
N SER A 185 -1.85 6.03 -27.67
CA SER A 185 -3.06 5.21 -27.65
C SER A 185 -4.21 5.85 -28.43
N ASP A 186 -4.43 7.13 -28.25
CA ASP A 186 -5.47 7.89 -28.96
C ASP A 186 -5.18 7.96 -30.47
N MET A 187 -3.92 8.16 -30.87
CA MET A 187 -3.51 8.12 -32.28
C MET A 187 -3.71 6.73 -32.90
N ALA A 188 -3.40 5.67 -32.16
CA ALA A 188 -3.60 4.29 -32.61
C ALA A 188 -5.09 3.96 -32.81
N LEU A 189 -5.95 4.38 -31.87
CA LEU A 189 -7.39 4.16 -31.93
C LEU A 189 -8.07 4.92 -33.09
N HIS A 190 -7.55 6.11 -33.45
CA HIS A 190 -8.12 6.94 -34.52
C HIS A 190 -7.48 6.73 -35.89
N GLY A 191 -6.65 5.66 -36.06
CA GLY A 191 -6.06 5.29 -37.33
C GLY A 191 -4.98 6.24 -37.88
N LYS A 192 -4.50 7.19 -37.08
CA LYS A 192 -3.46 8.17 -37.44
C LYS A 192 -2.03 7.66 -37.22
N GLY A 193 -1.83 6.35 -37.13
CA GLY A 193 -0.53 5.72 -36.87
C GLY A 193 0.49 5.77 -38.03
N LYS A 194 0.27 6.59 -39.06
CA LYS A 194 1.21 6.77 -40.19
C LYS A 194 1.99 8.10 -40.16
N GLU A 195 1.84 8.91 -39.13
CA GLU A 195 2.47 10.23 -39.02
C GLU A 195 3.52 10.34 -37.89
N VAL A 196 4.17 9.24 -37.55
CA VAL A 196 5.32 9.24 -36.61
C VAL A 196 6.53 8.62 -37.27
#